data_68682f0f39c2683624ecb5d26671720a
#
_entry.id   68682f0f39c2683624ecb5d26671720a
#
_cell.length_a   1.000
_cell.length_b   1.000
_cell.length_c   1.000
_cell.angle_alpha   90.00
_cell.angle_beta   90.00
_cell.angle_gamma   90.00
#
_symmetry.space_group_name_H-M   'P 1'
#
loop_
_entity.id
_entity.type
_entity.pdbx_description
1 polymer ?
#
loop_
_entity_poly.entity_id
_entity_poly.type
_entity_poly.pdbx_seq_one_letter_code
_entity_poly.pdbx_strand_id
1 'polypeptide(L)'
;MTGLNLVITIIQDRLHMPLVSVIIPAYNAEDYISQCLSSVLSQTLSDIEVIVVDDGSTDRTASIVEELTHRDGRIRLIRQENQCAGVARNKGMEVAEGKYLYFLDADDWIEPDSLEKLCSSAESLGSDIVVARSEGFDNQTGETWLIDYALNGVPFDTLIRPSFYVDRLFQRFMGWPWDKLYRAEFIQSSGLLFQPLRTTNDAYFVFCSLMLAGGVSCVDKVLFHHRANNRKSLEGTRSKSWHCAIEAMWAIAKKIAEQPESTRLMESYNNWVLNYSYWSLNTLPADIADLYLEELAPALSAMPNGIESYVSRHEWTLRTLASLNQSKLLVKATDLSGDRENLSHEIANLQAEIARLNGELDSLRGELADRDSKIREVYSSHSYKLGHALLTPLSAVKHRGK
;
A
#
# COMPACT_ATOMS: atom_id res chain seq x y z
N MET A 1 -42.95 8.09 -28.12
CA MET A 1 -42.66 7.04 -27.12
C MET A 1 -43.80 7.02 -26.15
N THR A 2 -44.45 5.89 -25.94
CA THR A 2 -45.59 5.78 -25.03
C THR A 2 -45.12 5.92 -23.58
N GLY A 3 -45.93 6.51 -22.70
CA GLY A 3 -45.57 6.72 -21.28
C GLY A 3 -45.11 5.47 -20.54
N LEU A 4 -45.51 4.27 -21.01
CA LEU A 4 -45.07 2.99 -20.47
C LEU A 4 -43.55 2.72 -20.73
N ASN A 5 -43.04 3.07 -21.92
CA ASN A 5 -41.61 2.92 -22.22
C ASN A 5 -40.76 3.88 -21.39
N LEU A 6 -41.25 5.08 -21.10
CA LEU A 6 -40.56 6.04 -20.23
C LEU A 6 -40.52 5.52 -18.77
N VAL A 7 -41.63 4.96 -18.28
CA VAL A 7 -41.68 4.36 -16.92
C VAL A 7 -40.77 3.13 -16.82
N ILE A 8 -40.76 2.27 -17.85
CA ILE A 8 -39.87 1.11 -17.89
C ILE A 8 -38.38 1.54 -17.91
N THR A 9 -38.05 2.56 -18.72
CA THR A 9 -36.69 3.11 -18.76
C THR A 9 -36.30 3.71 -17.41
N ILE A 10 -37.15 4.48 -16.76
CA ILE A 10 -36.90 5.06 -15.43
C ILE A 10 -36.75 3.97 -14.34
N ILE A 11 -37.50 2.87 -14.44
CA ILE A 11 -37.41 1.74 -13.53
C ILE A 11 -36.10 0.95 -13.81
N GLN A 12 -35.73 0.78 -15.08
CA GLN A 12 -34.47 0.11 -15.46
C GLN A 12 -33.26 0.93 -15.05
N ASP A 13 -33.28 2.26 -15.22
CA ASP A 13 -32.19 3.15 -14.74
C ASP A 13 -32.10 3.18 -13.21
N ARG A 14 -33.22 3.00 -12.49
CA ARG A 14 -33.21 2.87 -11.01
C ARG A 14 -32.77 1.50 -10.48
N LEU A 15 -32.76 0.47 -11.34
CA LEU A 15 -32.32 -0.88 -11.01
C LEU A 15 -30.90 -1.19 -11.52
N HIS A 16 -30.32 -0.27 -12.29
CA HIS A 16 -28.97 -0.43 -12.79
C HIS A 16 -27.98 -0.10 -11.69
N MET A 17 -27.32 -1.13 -11.16
CA MET A 17 -26.19 -0.97 -10.23
C MET A 17 -24.92 -0.74 -11.05
N PRO A 18 -24.15 0.31 -10.78
CA PRO A 18 -22.89 0.56 -11.49
C PRO A 18 -21.91 -0.60 -11.31
N LEU A 19 -21.05 -0.81 -12.29
CA LEU A 19 -20.04 -1.85 -12.17
C LEU A 19 -18.96 -1.45 -11.13
N VAL A 20 -18.58 -0.17 -11.10
CA VAL A 20 -17.55 0.33 -10.16
C VAL A 20 -18.03 1.59 -9.44
N SER A 21 -17.92 1.60 -8.12
CA SER A 21 -17.95 2.84 -7.33
C SER A 21 -16.53 3.33 -7.12
N VAL A 22 -16.20 4.48 -7.69
CA VAL A 22 -14.94 5.19 -7.46
C VAL A 22 -15.13 6.14 -6.28
N ILE A 23 -14.42 5.90 -5.17
CA ILE A 23 -14.52 6.65 -3.92
C ILE A 23 -13.30 7.55 -3.79
N ILE A 24 -13.51 8.86 -3.71
CA ILE A 24 -12.46 9.88 -3.67
C ILE A 24 -12.61 10.70 -2.39
N PRO A 25 -11.77 10.46 -1.35
CA PRO A 25 -11.68 11.36 -0.22
C PRO A 25 -10.96 12.64 -0.66
N ALA A 26 -11.55 13.81 -0.40
CA ALA A 26 -10.97 15.10 -0.81
C ALA A 26 -10.87 16.05 0.37
N TYR A 27 -9.70 16.67 0.56
CA TYR A 27 -9.47 17.72 1.54
C TYR A 27 -8.42 18.70 1.02
N ASN A 28 -8.81 19.94 0.77
CA ASN A 28 -7.95 21.01 0.27
C ASN A 28 -7.12 20.58 -0.98
N ALA A 29 -7.81 20.03 -1.97
CA ALA A 29 -7.26 19.48 -3.21
C ALA A 29 -7.59 20.32 -4.45
N GLU A 30 -7.86 21.63 -4.31
CA GLU A 30 -8.30 22.51 -5.43
C GLU A 30 -7.35 22.48 -6.63
N ASP A 31 -6.04 22.27 -6.39
CA ASP A 31 -5.01 22.25 -7.43
C ASP A 31 -5.05 20.95 -8.28
N TYR A 32 -5.63 19.86 -7.76
CA TYR A 32 -5.51 18.51 -8.34
C TYR A 32 -6.83 17.83 -8.66
N ILE A 33 -7.90 18.11 -7.90
CA ILE A 33 -9.18 17.39 -7.99
C ILE A 33 -9.78 17.38 -9.40
N SER A 34 -9.54 18.43 -10.20
CA SER A 34 -10.01 18.49 -11.59
C SER A 34 -9.32 17.46 -12.48
N GLN A 35 -8.00 17.25 -12.32
CA GLN A 35 -7.26 16.22 -13.05
C GLN A 35 -7.69 14.81 -12.61
N CYS A 36 -7.80 14.59 -11.31
CA CYS A 36 -8.27 13.34 -10.72
C CYS A 36 -9.62 12.94 -11.31
N LEU A 37 -10.64 13.82 -11.22
CA LEU A 37 -11.97 13.56 -11.76
C LEU A 37 -11.96 13.39 -13.28
N SER A 38 -11.19 14.17 -14.01
CA SER A 38 -11.09 14.03 -15.48
C SER A 38 -10.57 12.64 -15.86
N SER A 39 -9.59 12.08 -15.12
CA SER A 39 -9.05 10.74 -15.39
C SER A 39 -10.08 9.64 -15.17
N VAL A 40 -10.97 9.81 -14.18
CA VAL A 40 -12.04 8.86 -13.88
C VAL A 40 -13.20 8.98 -14.88
N LEU A 41 -13.62 10.20 -15.21
CA LEU A 41 -14.75 10.44 -16.10
C LEU A 41 -14.47 10.06 -17.57
N SER A 42 -13.18 10.06 -17.95
CA SER A 42 -12.70 9.65 -19.28
C SER A 42 -12.34 8.17 -19.40
N GLN A 43 -12.67 7.34 -18.41
CA GLN A 43 -12.43 5.91 -18.48
C GLN A 43 -13.18 5.25 -19.63
N THR A 44 -12.56 4.23 -20.26
CA THR A 44 -13.21 3.41 -21.30
C THR A 44 -14.43 2.65 -20.73
N LEU A 45 -14.40 2.29 -19.46
CA LEU A 45 -15.53 1.77 -18.73
C LEU A 45 -16.45 2.92 -18.29
N SER A 46 -17.61 3.04 -18.90
CA SER A 46 -18.58 4.11 -18.60
C SER A 46 -19.54 3.78 -17.45
N ASP A 47 -19.69 2.48 -17.13
CA ASP A 47 -20.60 1.98 -16.09
C ASP A 47 -20.00 2.15 -14.69
N ILE A 48 -19.92 3.41 -14.26
CA ILE A 48 -19.30 3.83 -13.00
C ILE A 48 -20.15 4.87 -12.29
N GLU A 49 -20.06 4.91 -10.97
CA GLU A 49 -20.40 6.08 -10.16
C GLU A 49 -19.12 6.64 -9.50
N VAL A 50 -19.11 7.93 -9.25
CA VAL A 50 -17.99 8.65 -8.64
C VAL A 50 -18.48 9.33 -7.38
N ILE A 51 -18.01 8.88 -6.23
CA ILE A 51 -18.40 9.38 -4.91
C ILE A 51 -17.26 10.20 -4.36
N VAL A 52 -17.37 11.52 -4.44
CA VAL A 52 -16.39 12.43 -3.82
C VAL A 52 -16.87 12.76 -2.42
N VAL A 53 -16.04 12.49 -1.42
CA VAL A 53 -16.32 12.85 -0.03
C VAL A 53 -15.39 14.00 0.37
N ASP A 54 -15.95 15.21 0.39
CA ASP A 54 -15.26 16.41 0.85
C ASP A 54 -15.19 16.41 2.37
N ASP A 55 -13.98 16.21 2.89
CA ASP A 55 -13.69 16.10 4.33
C ASP A 55 -13.46 17.48 4.96
N GLY A 56 -14.35 18.43 4.69
CA GLY A 56 -14.35 19.78 5.28
C GLY A 56 -13.30 20.71 4.67
N SER A 57 -13.13 20.68 3.34
CA SER A 57 -12.22 21.59 2.63
C SER A 57 -12.56 23.07 2.89
N THR A 58 -11.52 23.88 3.01
CA THR A 58 -11.59 25.32 3.20
C THR A 58 -11.17 26.13 1.95
N ASP A 59 -10.71 25.43 0.92
CA ASP A 59 -10.37 25.97 -0.40
C ASP A 59 -11.54 25.75 -1.41
N ARG A 60 -11.26 25.84 -2.70
CA ARG A 60 -12.28 25.67 -3.74
C ARG A 60 -12.61 24.22 -4.10
N THR A 61 -12.05 23.23 -3.42
CA THR A 61 -12.25 21.80 -3.74
C THR A 61 -13.74 21.46 -3.90
N ALA A 62 -14.53 21.73 -2.85
CA ALA A 62 -15.96 21.40 -2.87
C ALA A 62 -16.72 22.13 -3.99
N SER A 63 -16.41 23.40 -4.27
CA SER A 63 -17.07 24.16 -5.34
C SER A 63 -16.72 23.64 -6.74
N ILE A 64 -15.46 23.22 -6.96
CA ILE A 64 -15.02 22.59 -8.21
C ILE A 64 -15.79 21.30 -8.47
N VAL A 65 -15.91 20.44 -7.45
CA VAL A 65 -16.65 19.19 -7.55
C VAL A 65 -18.14 19.45 -7.81
N GLU A 66 -18.74 20.42 -7.10
CA GLU A 66 -20.17 20.79 -7.28
C GLU A 66 -20.46 21.27 -8.71
N GLU A 67 -19.57 22.07 -9.30
CA GLU A 67 -19.71 22.44 -10.72
C GLU A 67 -19.68 21.23 -11.66
N LEU A 68 -18.84 20.23 -11.36
CA LEU A 68 -18.73 19.01 -12.16
C LEU A 68 -19.96 18.10 -11.99
N THR A 69 -20.60 18.05 -10.82
CA THR A 69 -21.86 17.29 -10.65
C THR A 69 -22.97 17.79 -11.57
N HIS A 70 -22.98 19.08 -11.92
CA HIS A 70 -23.96 19.63 -12.87
C HIS A 70 -23.69 19.26 -14.33
N ARG A 71 -22.46 18.80 -14.64
CA ARG A 71 -22.04 18.44 -16.00
C ARG A 71 -22.07 16.93 -16.24
N ASP A 72 -21.86 16.14 -15.19
CA ASP A 72 -21.81 14.68 -15.26
C ASP A 72 -22.57 14.07 -14.08
N GLY A 73 -23.69 13.43 -14.39
CA GLY A 73 -24.59 12.84 -13.39
C GLY A 73 -24.03 11.61 -12.67
N ARG A 74 -22.87 11.10 -13.08
CA ARG A 74 -22.18 10.01 -12.39
C ARG A 74 -21.48 10.46 -11.10
N ILE A 75 -21.28 11.79 -10.92
CA ILE A 75 -20.59 12.35 -9.75
C ILE A 75 -21.61 12.64 -8.65
N ARG A 76 -21.31 12.15 -7.45
CA ARG A 76 -22.01 12.47 -6.21
C ARG A 76 -21.04 13.13 -5.23
N LEU A 77 -21.36 14.32 -4.74
CA LEU A 77 -20.61 15.03 -3.72
C LEU A 77 -21.26 14.82 -2.34
N ILE A 78 -20.47 14.34 -1.38
CA ILE A 78 -20.84 14.26 0.04
C ILE A 78 -19.92 15.21 0.80
N ARG A 79 -20.47 15.98 1.74
CA ARG A 79 -19.69 16.88 2.59
C ARG A 79 -19.76 16.42 4.03
N GLN A 80 -18.66 16.45 4.73
CA GLN A 80 -18.57 16.18 6.16
C GLN A 80 -17.61 17.17 6.85
N GLU A 81 -17.66 17.22 8.17
CA GLU A 81 -16.59 17.86 8.95
C GLU A 81 -15.32 17.05 8.86
N ASN A 82 -14.14 17.69 8.94
CA ASN A 82 -12.86 17.00 8.79
C ASN A 82 -12.65 15.92 9.85
N GLN A 83 -12.55 14.66 9.40
CA GLN A 83 -12.38 13.48 10.24
C GLN A 83 -11.30 12.52 9.69
N CYS A 84 -10.50 12.92 8.73
CA CYS A 84 -9.47 12.19 8.01
C CYS A 84 -9.98 11.36 6.81
N ALA A 85 -9.03 11.04 5.91
CA ALA A 85 -9.31 10.32 4.66
C ALA A 85 -9.92 8.92 4.89
N GLY A 86 -9.54 8.23 5.98
CA GLY A 86 -10.10 6.91 6.30
C GLY A 86 -11.61 6.98 6.57
N VAL A 87 -12.05 7.97 7.36
CA VAL A 87 -13.48 8.18 7.65
C VAL A 87 -14.22 8.61 6.38
N ALA A 88 -13.61 9.47 5.55
CA ALA A 88 -14.20 9.87 4.27
C ALA A 88 -14.37 8.67 3.31
N ARG A 89 -13.38 7.76 3.22
CA ARG A 89 -13.53 6.52 2.44
C ARG A 89 -14.65 5.62 2.98
N ASN A 90 -14.75 5.47 4.30
CA ASN A 90 -15.85 4.71 4.93
C ASN A 90 -17.21 5.32 4.58
N LYS A 91 -17.31 6.65 4.62
CA LYS A 91 -18.53 7.36 4.23
C LYS A 91 -18.91 7.14 2.77
N GLY A 92 -17.92 7.09 1.89
CA GLY A 92 -18.11 6.72 0.49
C GLY A 92 -18.61 5.27 0.35
N MET A 93 -18.02 4.32 1.09
CA MET A 93 -18.43 2.91 1.07
C MET A 93 -19.87 2.70 1.55
N GLU A 94 -20.36 3.48 2.53
CA GLU A 94 -21.74 3.39 3.03
C GLU A 94 -22.80 3.63 1.95
N VAL A 95 -22.47 4.39 0.91
CA VAL A 95 -23.40 4.81 -0.14
C VAL A 95 -23.05 4.25 -1.50
N ALA A 96 -21.99 3.49 -1.60
CA ALA A 96 -21.54 2.86 -2.84
C ALA A 96 -22.48 1.73 -3.25
N GLU A 97 -22.90 1.72 -4.53
CA GLU A 97 -23.83 0.74 -5.10
C GLU A 97 -23.14 -0.20 -6.10
N GLY A 98 -21.85 0.06 -6.41
CA GLY A 98 -21.07 -0.68 -7.39
C GLY A 98 -20.77 -2.11 -6.97
N LYS A 99 -20.68 -3.02 -7.95
CA LYS A 99 -20.19 -4.39 -7.77
C LYS A 99 -18.74 -4.41 -7.25
N TYR A 100 -17.95 -3.42 -7.65
CA TYR A 100 -16.58 -3.21 -7.24
C TYR A 100 -16.39 -1.84 -6.62
N LEU A 101 -15.44 -1.75 -5.67
CA LEU A 101 -15.00 -0.50 -5.04
C LEU A 101 -13.58 -0.19 -5.54
N TYR A 102 -13.36 1.06 -5.92
CA TYR A 102 -12.05 1.60 -6.25
C TYR A 102 -11.82 2.88 -5.45
N PHE A 103 -10.67 2.97 -4.76
CA PHE A 103 -10.33 4.14 -3.96
C PHE A 103 -9.24 4.93 -4.68
N LEU A 104 -9.46 6.21 -4.89
CA LEU A 104 -8.52 7.10 -5.57
C LEU A 104 -8.30 8.35 -4.72
N ASP A 105 -7.05 8.72 -4.48
CA ASP A 105 -6.74 9.94 -3.76
C ASP A 105 -6.92 11.17 -4.66
N ALA A 106 -7.37 12.30 -4.08
CA ALA A 106 -7.81 13.47 -4.84
C ALA A 106 -6.69 14.20 -5.59
N ASP A 107 -5.42 13.89 -5.31
CA ASP A 107 -4.25 14.44 -5.97
C ASP A 107 -3.60 13.49 -6.99
N ASP A 108 -4.16 12.28 -7.17
CA ASP A 108 -3.67 11.24 -8.07
C ASP A 108 -4.55 11.09 -9.33
N TRP A 109 -4.13 10.22 -10.27
CA TRP A 109 -4.90 9.93 -11.49
C TRP A 109 -4.66 8.52 -12.00
N ILE A 110 -5.52 8.05 -12.89
CA ILE A 110 -5.48 6.71 -13.47
C ILE A 110 -5.42 6.74 -15.00
N GLU A 111 -4.86 5.69 -15.59
CA GLU A 111 -4.83 5.49 -17.05
C GLU A 111 -6.24 5.31 -17.63
N PRO A 112 -6.48 5.67 -18.91
CA PRO A 112 -7.82 5.66 -19.50
C PRO A 112 -8.53 4.30 -19.49
N ASP A 113 -7.81 3.18 -19.47
CA ASP A 113 -8.34 1.81 -19.50
C ASP A 113 -8.20 1.06 -18.16
N SER A 114 -7.94 1.79 -17.06
CA SER A 114 -7.64 1.21 -15.76
C SER A 114 -8.80 0.40 -15.19
N LEU A 115 -9.99 1.00 -15.10
CA LEU A 115 -11.14 0.33 -14.51
C LEU A 115 -11.59 -0.87 -15.36
N GLU A 116 -11.55 -0.74 -16.70
CA GLU A 116 -11.88 -1.85 -17.60
C GLU A 116 -10.95 -3.05 -17.39
N LYS A 117 -9.63 -2.82 -17.31
CA LYS A 117 -8.65 -3.89 -17.11
C LYS A 117 -8.75 -4.55 -15.74
N LEU A 118 -8.93 -3.76 -14.70
CA LEU A 118 -9.11 -4.27 -13.34
C LEU A 118 -10.40 -5.11 -13.25
N CYS A 119 -11.52 -4.62 -13.78
CA CYS A 119 -12.78 -5.36 -13.80
C CYS A 119 -12.68 -6.64 -14.64
N SER A 120 -12.05 -6.58 -15.82
CA SER A 120 -11.87 -7.75 -16.68
C SER A 120 -11.06 -8.84 -15.97
N SER A 121 -10.00 -8.48 -15.23
CA SER A 121 -9.24 -9.43 -14.41
C SER A 121 -10.10 -10.00 -13.29
N ALA A 122 -10.85 -9.15 -12.56
CA ALA A 122 -11.73 -9.61 -11.48
C ALA A 122 -12.81 -10.58 -11.95
N GLU A 123 -13.45 -10.30 -13.09
CA GLU A 123 -14.52 -11.13 -13.66
C GLU A 123 -13.97 -12.45 -14.20
N SER A 124 -12.87 -12.42 -14.95
CA SER A 124 -12.32 -13.62 -15.60
C SER A 124 -11.71 -14.59 -14.60
N LEU A 125 -11.11 -14.11 -13.52
CA LEU A 125 -10.40 -14.92 -12.53
C LEU A 125 -11.22 -15.17 -11.25
N GLY A 126 -12.32 -14.45 -11.05
CA GLY A 126 -13.13 -14.55 -9.83
C GLY A 126 -12.40 -14.00 -8.60
N SER A 127 -11.58 -12.97 -8.77
CA SER A 127 -10.79 -12.39 -7.70
C SER A 127 -11.63 -11.51 -6.76
N ASP A 128 -11.31 -11.53 -5.48
CA ASP A 128 -11.87 -10.58 -4.51
C ASP A 128 -11.14 -9.24 -4.55
N ILE A 129 -9.84 -9.28 -4.88
CA ILE A 129 -9.00 -8.10 -5.02
C ILE A 129 -8.18 -8.24 -6.30
N VAL A 130 -8.09 -7.16 -7.07
CA VAL A 130 -7.18 -7.04 -8.22
C VAL A 130 -6.19 -5.93 -7.93
N VAL A 131 -4.91 -6.16 -8.15
CA VAL A 131 -3.83 -5.20 -7.92
C VAL A 131 -3.14 -4.88 -9.24
N ALA A 132 -2.85 -3.61 -9.51
CA ALA A 132 -2.12 -3.19 -10.71
C ALA A 132 -0.75 -2.60 -10.35
N ARG A 133 0.12 -2.47 -11.36
CA ARG A 133 1.35 -1.70 -11.22
C ARG A 133 1.04 -0.21 -11.12
N SER A 134 1.93 0.48 -10.45
CA SER A 134 1.82 1.92 -10.18
C SER A 134 3.10 2.64 -10.56
N GLU A 135 2.98 3.90 -10.89
CA GLU A 135 4.08 4.82 -11.19
C GLU A 135 4.02 6.01 -10.24
N GLY A 136 5.18 6.43 -9.74
CA GLY A 136 5.31 7.68 -9.01
C GLY A 136 5.55 8.84 -9.98
N PHE A 137 5.03 10.02 -9.64
CA PHE A 137 5.23 11.27 -10.36
C PHE A 137 5.71 12.35 -9.40
N ASP A 138 6.89 12.88 -9.65
CA ASP A 138 7.41 14.00 -8.86
C ASP A 138 6.73 15.31 -9.26
N ASN A 139 5.98 15.88 -8.33
CA ASN A 139 5.23 17.11 -8.57
C ASN A 139 6.11 18.36 -8.76
N GLN A 140 7.41 18.29 -8.45
CA GLN A 140 8.34 19.42 -8.59
C GLN A 140 9.15 19.33 -9.87
N THR A 141 9.62 18.13 -10.24
CA THR A 141 10.49 17.91 -11.40
C THR A 141 9.72 17.43 -12.63
N GLY A 142 8.55 16.81 -12.45
CA GLY A 142 7.78 16.15 -13.50
C GLY A 142 8.34 14.79 -13.90
N GLU A 143 9.35 14.28 -13.19
CA GLU A 143 9.91 12.95 -13.43
C GLU A 143 8.97 11.84 -12.95
N THR A 144 8.97 10.73 -13.66
CA THR A 144 8.22 9.52 -13.31
C THR A 144 9.16 8.37 -13.00
N TRP A 145 8.73 7.45 -12.12
CA TRP A 145 9.45 6.21 -11.82
C TRP A 145 8.49 5.08 -11.53
N LEU A 146 8.84 3.88 -12.02
CA LEU A 146 8.06 2.70 -11.69
C LEU A 146 8.17 2.37 -10.20
N ILE A 147 7.05 2.09 -9.56
CA ILE A 147 7.01 1.58 -8.17
C ILE A 147 7.23 0.06 -8.24
N ASP A 148 8.48 -0.36 -8.44
CA ASP A 148 8.87 -1.75 -8.73
C ASP A 148 8.99 -2.64 -7.48
N TYR A 149 9.08 -2.03 -6.29
CA TYR A 149 9.09 -2.76 -5.02
C TYR A 149 7.70 -3.31 -4.63
N ALA A 150 6.63 -2.78 -5.24
CA ALA A 150 5.31 -3.38 -5.16
C ALA A 150 5.19 -4.56 -6.13
N LEU A 151 4.43 -5.60 -5.75
CA LEU A 151 4.21 -6.82 -6.55
C LEU A 151 5.47 -7.64 -6.85
N ASN A 152 6.50 -7.54 -6.00
CA ASN A 152 7.74 -8.28 -6.19
C ASN A 152 7.52 -9.80 -6.04
N GLY A 153 7.84 -10.55 -7.11
CA GLY A 153 7.69 -12.02 -7.15
C GLY A 153 6.23 -12.50 -7.12
N VAL A 154 5.29 -11.66 -7.54
CA VAL A 154 3.88 -12.01 -7.69
C VAL A 154 3.62 -12.35 -9.16
N PRO A 155 2.95 -13.48 -9.48
CA PRO A 155 2.55 -13.79 -10.84
C PRO A 155 1.40 -12.87 -11.29
N PHE A 156 1.41 -12.54 -12.59
CA PHE A 156 0.38 -11.71 -13.21
C PHE A 156 -0.64 -12.58 -13.96
N ASP A 157 -1.82 -12.01 -14.22
CA ASP A 157 -2.90 -12.57 -15.02
C ASP A 157 -3.34 -13.98 -14.58
N THR A 158 -3.24 -14.23 -13.30
CA THR A 158 -3.64 -15.51 -12.69
C THR A 158 -4.26 -15.28 -11.30
N LEU A 159 -5.13 -16.19 -10.88
CA LEU A 159 -5.69 -16.18 -9.54
C LEU A 159 -4.69 -16.71 -8.53
N ILE A 160 -4.33 -15.88 -7.57
CA ILE A 160 -3.38 -16.17 -6.50
C ILE A 160 -4.15 -16.44 -5.22
N ARG A 161 -3.95 -17.60 -4.61
CA ARG A 161 -4.56 -17.95 -3.32
C ARG A 161 -3.70 -17.50 -2.16
N PRO A 162 -4.27 -17.27 -0.97
CA PRO A 162 -3.52 -16.83 0.23
C PRO A 162 -2.30 -17.70 0.52
N SER A 163 -2.37 -19.02 0.32
CA SER A 163 -1.25 -19.93 0.54
C SER A 163 0.02 -19.59 -0.23
N PHE A 164 -0.09 -18.86 -1.34
CA PHE A 164 1.06 -18.41 -2.13
C PHE A 164 1.78 -17.21 -1.53
N TYR A 165 1.05 -16.28 -0.90
CA TYR A 165 1.63 -15.00 -0.48
C TYR A 165 1.64 -14.77 1.03
N VAL A 166 1.01 -15.63 1.81
CA VAL A 166 0.88 -15.46 3.27
C VAL A 166 2.23 -15.24 3.98
N ASP A 167 3.28 -15.94 3.57
CA ASP A 167 4.63 -15.80 4.14
C ASP A 167 5.31 -14.47 3.81
N ARG A 168 4.84 -13.76 2.80
CA ARG A 168 5.42 -12.52 2.28
C ARG A 168 4.37 -11.49 1.90
N LEU A 169 3.17 -11.55 2.49
CA LEU A 169 2.06 -10.66 2.19
C LEU A 169 2.49 -9.20 2.26
N PHE A 170 3.12 -8.82 3.35
CA PHE A 170 3.52 -7.44 3.64
C PHE A 170 4.76 -6.96 2.85
N GLN A 171 5.47 -7.86 2.17
CA GLN A 171 6.58 -7.52 1.27
C GLN A 171 6.19 -7.53 -0.19
N ARG A 172 5.08 -8.22 -0.54
CA ARG A 172 4.60 -8.34 -1.93
C ARG A 172 3.58 -7.28 -2.28
N PHE A 173 2.76 -6.88 -1.29
CA PHE A 173 1.71 -5.90 -1.47
C PHE A 173 1.97 -4.67 -0.59
N MET A 174 1.59 -3.52 -1.11
CA MET A 174 1.70 -2.27 -0.37
C MET A 174 0.40 -1.96 0.37
N GLY A 175 0.49 -1.22 1.48
CA GLY A 175 -0.63 -0.91 2.36
C GLY A 175 -1.54 0.22 1.88
N TRP A 176 -1.39 0.71 0.67
CA TRP A 176 -2.26 1.73 0.07
C TRP A 176 -3.43 1.13 -0.74
N PRO A 177 -4.61 1.79 -0.81
CA PRO A 177 -5.80 1.22 -1.45
C PRO A 177 -5.91 1.52 -2.95
N TRP A 178 -5.21 2.54 -3.47
CA TRP A 178 -5.43 3.13 -4.77
C TRP A 178 -4.90 2.32 -5.98
N ASP A 179 -4.03 1.36 -5.77
CA ASP A 179 -3.57 0.41 -6.80
C ASP A 179 -4.45 -0.85 -6.88
N LYS A 180 -5.62 -0.85 -6.18
CA LYS A 180 -6.45 -2.03 -6.00
C LYS A 180 -7.92 -1.81 -6.32
N LEU A 181 -8.53 -2.80 -6.99
CA LEU A 181 -9.98 -2.95 -7.13
C LEU A 181 -10.46 -4.02 -6.15
N TYR A 182 -11.55 -3.74 -5.43
CA TYR A 182 -12.11 -4.63 -4.42
C TYR A 182 -13.51 -5.07 -4.80
N ARG A 183 -13.84 -6.36 -4.66
CA ARG A 183 -15.22 -6.84 -4.76
C ARG A 183 -16.04 -6.31 -3.59
N ALA A 184 -17.10 -5.57 -3.84
CA ALA A 184 -17.90 -4.91 -2.80
C ALA A 184 -18.51 -5.93 -1.81
N GLU A 185 -19.07 -7.03 -2.30
CA GLU A 185 -19.63 -8.10 -1.48
C GLU A 185 -18.60 -8.69 -0.51
N PHE A 186 -17.36 -8.89 -0.98
CA PHE A 186 -16.26 -9.37 -0.13
C PHE A 186 -15.97 -8.36 0.99
N ILE A 187 -15.83 -7.08 0.67
CA ILE A 187 -15.55 -6.04 1.69
C ILE A 187 -16.70 -5.93 2.68
N GLN A 188 -17.94 -5.91 2.22
CA GLN A 188 -19.13 -5.87 3.09
C GLN A 188 -19.20 -7.08 4.03
N SER A 189 -18.97 -8.29 3.53
CA SER A 189 -18.99 -9.51 4.33
C SER A 189 -17.83 -9.58 5.34
N SER A 190 -16.68 -8.99 5.03
CA SER A 190 -15.53 -8.93 5.93
C SER A 190 -15.71 -7.95 7.10
N GLY A 191 -16.60 -6.97 6.96
CA GLY A 191 -16.83 -5.90 7.93
C GLY A 191 -15.63 -4.95 8.10
N LEU A 192 -14.69 -4.95 7.14
CA LEU A 192 -13.50 -4.11 7.21
C LEU A 192 -13.84 -2.63 6.95
N LEU A 193 -13.25 -1.76 7.77
CA LEU A 193 -13.32 -0.31 7.64
C LEU A 193 -11.90 0.29 7.68
N PHE A 194 -11.72 1.43 7.04
CA PHE A 194 -10.53 2.25 7.22
C PHE A 194 -10.47 2.81 8.64
N GLN A 195 -9.29 2.91 9.20
CA GLN A 195 -9.13 3.46 10.54
C GLN A 195 -9.32 4.98 10.57
N PRO A 196 -9.88 5.54 11.66
CA PRO A 196 -10.04 6.99 11.84
C PRO A 196 -8.70 7.64 12.26
N LEU A 197 -7.63 7.36 11.52
CA LEU A 197 -6.30 7.88 11.78
C LEU A 197 -5.96 8.97 10.77
N ARG A 198 -5.20 9.99 11.21
CA ARG A 198 -4.79 11.07 10.33
C ARG A 198 -3.88 10.57 9.19
N THR A 199 -2.91 9.71 9.51
CA THR A 199 -2.00 9.06 8.55
C THR A 199 -2.03 7.56 8.77
N THR A 200 -1.55 6.76 7.81
CA THR A 200 -1.54 5.29 7.88
C THR A 200 -2.93 4.67 8.12
N ASN A 201 -4.00 5.43 7.81
CA ASN A 201 -5.39 5.03 8.00
C ASN A 201 -5.83 3.89 7.08
N ASP A 202 -5.08 3.63 6.03
CA ASP A 202 -5.30 2.65 4.97
C ASP A 202 -4.68 1.28 5.24
N ALA A 203 -3.54 1.24 5.93
CA ALA A 203 -2.76 0.02 6.11
C ALA A 203 -3.57 -1.14 6.71
N TYR A 204 -4.38 -0.86 7.74
CA TYR A 204 -5.23 -1.88 8.36
C TYR A 204 -6.24 -2.45 7.35
N PHE A 205 -6.99 -1.58 6.66
CA PHE A 205 -7.98 -2.01 5.68
C PHE A 205 -7.36 -2.85 4.58
N VAL A 206 -6.25 -2.37 4.00
CA VAL A 206 -5.59 -3.02 2.85
C VAL A 206 -4.98 -4.36 3.24
N PHE A 207 -4.17 -4.40 4.29
CA PHE A 207 -3.52 -5.66 4.67
C PHE A 207 -4.52 -6.68 5.21
N CYS A 208 -5.54 -6.24 5.96
CA CYS A 208 -6.57 -7.15 6.43
C CYS A 208 -7.45 -7.68 5.28
N SER A 209 -7.78 -6.86 4.28
CA SER A 209 -8.49 -7.34 3.10
C SER A 209 -7.68 -8.38 2.32
N LEU A 210 -6.37 -8.16 2.12
CA LEU A 210 -5.48 -9.13 1.48
C LEU A 210 -5.34 -10.44 2.28
N MET A 211 -5.36 -10.38 3.62
CA MET A 211 -5.36 -11.58 4.48
C MET A 211 -6.64 -12.39 4.36
N LEU A 212 -7.79 -11.72 4.23
CA LEU A 212 -9.11 -12.36 4.24
C LEU A 212 -9.60 -12.73 2.84
N ALA A 213 -8.99 -12.23 1.78
CA ALA A 213 -9.40 -12.50 0.40
C ALA A 213 -9.29 -13.99 0.07
N GLY A 214 -10.31 -14.56 -0.54
CA GLY A 214 -10.29 -15.91 -1.09
C GLY A 214 -9.39 -16.05 -2.32
N GLY A 215 -9.09 -14.93 -3.01
CA GLY A 215 -8.18 -14.86 -4.14
C GLY A 215 -7.86 -13.44 -4.56
N VAL A 216 -6.62 -13.23 -4.97
CA VAL A 216 -6.08 -11.98 -5.49
C VAL A 216 -5.57 -12.22 -6.91
N SER A 217 -5.72 -11.25 -7.80
CA SER A 217 -5.04 -11.25 -9.10
C SER A 217 -4.25 -9.97 -9.30
N CYS A 218 -3.26 -10.02 -10.20
CA CYS A 218 -2.42 -8.86 -10.49
C CYS A 218 -2.38 -8.62 -11.99
N VAL A 219 -2.42 -7.34 -12.39
CA VAL A 219 -2.34 -6.89 -13.78
C VAL A 219 -0.95 -6.30 -14.03
N ASP A 220 -0.23 -6.84 -15.02
CA ASP A 220 1.12 -6.38 -15.41
C ASP A 220 1.07 -5.12 -16.29
N LYS A 221 0.42 -4.07 -15.79
CA LYS A 221 0.35 -2.78 -16.45
C LYS A 221 0.32 -1.66 -15.42
N VAL A 222 1.02 -0.56 -15.67
CA VAL A 222 0.86 0.68 -14.92
C VAL A 222 -0.53 1.23 -15.22
N LEU A 223 -1.38 1.28 -14.21
CA LEU A 223 -2.75 1.78 -14.30
C LEU A 223 -3.01 2.97 -13.36
N PHE A 224 -2.10 3.25 -12.46
CA PHE A 224 -2.23 4.28 -11.44
C PHE A 224 -0.96 5.13 -11.36
N HIS A 225 -1.14 6.44 -11.15
CA HIS A 225 -0.08 7.42 -10.98
C HIS A 225 -0.22 8.13 -9.64
N HIS A 226 0.80 7.98 -8.80
CA HIS A 226 0.88 8.60 -7.48
C HIS A 226 1.73 9.87 -7.52
N ARG A 227 1.16 10.96 -7.07
CA ARG A 227 1.83 12.27 -6.98
C ARG A 227 2.66 12.38 -5.71
N ALA A 228 3.97 12.29 -5.85
CA ALA A 228 4.92 12.51 -4.77
C ALA A 228 5.37 13.98 -4.66
N ASN A 229 6.09 14.30 -3.59
CA ASN A 229 6.63 15.63 -3.31
C ASN A 229 5.58 16.76 -3.29
N ASN A 230 4.33 16.40 -2.96
CA ASN A 230 3.28 17.35 -2.68
C ASN A 230 3.39 17.81 -1.21
N ARG A 231 3.84 19.06 -0.98
CA ARG A 231 4.03 19.62 0.37
C ARG A 231 2.74 19.71 1.19
N LYS A 232 1.58 19.67 0.55
CA LYS A 232 0.27 19.71 1.20
C LYS A 232 -0.24 18.30 1.54
N SER A 233 0.44 17.23 1.11
CA SER A 233 0.02 15.86 1.35
C SER A 233 0.10 15.45 2.83
N LEU A 234 -0.63 14.42 3.19
CA LEU A 234 -0.58 13.82 4.53
C LEU A 234 0.82 13.30 4.86
N GLU A 235 1.53 12.73 3.89
CA GLU A 235 2.89 12.25 4.04
C GLU A 235 3.85 13.40 4.42
N GLY A 236 3.76 14.56 3.78
CA GLY A 236 4.56 15.74 4.09
C GLY A 236 4.34 16.31 5.50
N THR A 237 3.23 15.96 6.16
CA THR A 237 2.89 16.42 7.52
C THR A 237 2.86 15.30 8.57
N ARG A 238 3.39 14.12 8.25
CA ARG A 238 3.30 12.91 9.07
C ARG A 238 3.97 13.05 10.45
N SER A 239 4.94 13.94 10.61
CA SER A 239 5.57 14.25 11.91
C SER A 239 4.56 14.69 12.98
N LYS A 240 3.39 15.22 12.57
CA LYS A 240 2.31 15.64 13.50
C LYS A 240 1.40 14.48 13.93
N SER A 241 1.54 13.30 13.34
CA SER A 241 0.68 12.14 13.54
C SER A 241 1.46 10.81 13.47
N TRP A 242 2.71 10.85 13.88
CA TRP A 242 3.63 9.71 13.84
C TRP A 242 3.12 8.49 14.62
N HIS A 243 2.37 8.69 15.71
CA HIS A 243 1.73 7.67 16.53
C HIS A 243 0.71 6.83 15.76
N CYS A 244 0.07 7.41 14.73
CA CYS A 244 -0.94 6.68 13.93
C CYS A 244 -0.39 5.39 13.30
N ALA A 245 0.89 5.38 12.94
CA ALA A 245 1.53 4.18 12.39
C ALA A 245 1.60 3.05 13.44
N ILE A 246 1.91 3.38 14.68
CA ILE A 246 1.97 2.41 15.78
C ILE A 246 0.57 1.85 16.08
N GLU A 247 -0.45 2.71 16.08
CA GLU A 247 -1.85 2.27 16.24
C GLU A 247 -2.29 1.34 15.11
N ALA A 248 -1.94 1.65 13.86
CA ALA A 248 -2.24 0.79 12.73
C ALA A 248 -1.53 -0.56 12.85
N MET A 249 -0.25 -0.57 13.23
CA MET A 249 0.52 -1.79 13.50
C MET A 249 -0.15 -2.66 14.55
N TRP A 250 -0.58 -2.10 15.67
CA TRP A 250 -1.27 -2.85 16.73
C TRP A 250 -2.58 -3.47 16.24
N ALA A 251 -3.38 -2.71 15.49
CA ALA A 251 -4.65 -3.22 14.96
C ALA A 251 -4.43 -4.38 13.98
N ILE A 252 -3.41 -4.29 13.11
CA ILE A 252 -3.03 -5.35 12.18
C ILE A 252 -2.55 -6.59 12.93
N ALA A 253 -1.65 -6.44 13.92
CA ALA A 253 -1.15 -7.56 14.73
C ALA A 253 -2.29 -8.31 15.44
N LYS A 254 -3.26 -7.57 16.00
CA LYS A 254 -4.45 -8.15 16.61
C LYS A 254 -5.27 -8.95 15.60
N LYS A 255 -5.45 -8.41 14.38
CA LYS A 255 -6.19 -9.11 13.32
C LYS A 255 -5.48 -10.36 12.83
N ILE A 256 -4.14 -10.34 12.75
CA ILE A 256 -3.32 -11.51 12.42
C ILE A 256 -3.51 -12.63 13.46
N ALA A 257 -3.54 -12.28 14.76
CA ALA A 257 -3.70 -13.27 15.83
C ALA A 257 -5.02 -14.07 15.73
N GLU A 258 -6.03 -13.53 15.06
CA GLU A 258 -7.32 -14.18 14.81
C GLU A 258 -7.27 -15.17 13.63
N GLN A 259 -6.18 -15.18 12.83
CA GLN A 259 -6.11 -15.97 11.60
C GLN A 259 -5.53 -17.37 11.84
N PRO A 260 -6.00 -18.39 11.09
CA PRO A 260 -5.42 -19.73 11.15
C PRO A 260 -3.92 -19.77 10.80
N GLU A 261 -3.50 -18.95 9.84
CA GLU A 261 -2.10 -18.83 9.38
C GLU A 261 -1.29 -17.78 10.18
N SER A 262 -1.71 -17.48 11.42
CA SER A 262 -1.17 -16.37 12.22
C SER A 262 0.36 -16.40 12.34
N THR A 263 0.97 -17.57 12.53
CA THR A 263 2.45 -17.69 12.64
C THR A 263 3.16 -17.23 11.36
N ARG A 264 2.69 -17.66 10.18
CA ARG A 264 3.29 -17.30 8.89
C ARG A 264 3.05 -15.83 8.56
N LEU A 265 1.83 -15.34 8.80
CA LEU A 265 1.48 -13.92 8.65
C LEU A 265 2.31 -13.03 9.56
N MET A 266 2.51 -13.44 10.81
CA MET A 266 3.26 -12.67 11.79
C MET A 266 4.73 -12.50 11.38
N GLU A 267 5.33 -13.51 10.76
CA GLU A 267 6.68 -13.40 10.23
C GLU A 267 6.76 -12.31 9.14
N SER A 268 5.89 -12.35 8.15
CA SER A 268 5.80 -11.35 7.11
C SER A 268 5.49 -9.96 7.66
N TYR A 269 4.54 -9.86 8.59
CA TYR A 269 4.14 -8.62 9.25
C TYR A 269 5.30 -7.96 10.01
N ASN A 270 6.03 -8.73 10.82
CA ASN A 270 7.13 -8.19 11.59
C ASN A 270 8.22 -7.58 10.66
N ASN A 271 8.53 -8.23 9.52
CA ASN A 271 9.44 -7.64 8.52
C ASN A 271 8.94 -6.28 8.00
N TRP A 272 7.63 -6.15 7.76
CA TRP A 272 7.04 -4.87 7.36
C TRP A 272 7.15 -3.82 8.48
N VAL A 273 6.81 -4.16 9.73
CA VAL A 273 6.93 -3.26 10.88
C VAL A 273 8.35 -2.75 11.02
N LEU A 274 9.34 -3.63 10.90
CA LEU A 274 10.75 -3.25 11.00
C LEU A 274 11.18 -2.30 9.88
N ASN A 275 10.81 -2.61 8.64
CA ASN A 275 11.14 -1.76 7.49
C ASN A 275 10.43 -0.39 7.58
N TYR A 276 9.17 -0.37 7.97
CA TYR A 276 8.41 0.87 8.16
C TYR A 276 9.00 1.71 9.30
N SER A 277 9.37 1.07 10.41
CA SER A 277 9.99 1.74 11.55
C SER A 277 11.35 2.32 11.18
N TYR A 278 12.16 1.57 10.46
CA TYR A 278 13.44 2.05 9.93
C TYR A 278 13.26 3.28 9.02
N TRP A 279 12.33 3.20 8.07
CA TRP A 279 12.00 4.33 7.20
C TRP A 279 11.50 5.54 8.01
N SER A 280 10.66 5.32 9.02
CA SER A 280 10.15 6.37 9.89
C SER A 280 11.26 7.07 10.66
N LEU A 281 12.19 6.32 11.25
CA LEU A 281 13.33 6.85 11.99
C LEU A 281 14.29 7.70 11.13
N ASN A 282 14.42 7.35 9.84
CA ASN A 282 15.28 8.08 8.92
C ASN A 282 14.63 9.32 8.28
N THR A 283 13.32 9.43 8.36
CA THR A 283 12.57 10.48 7.63
C THR A 283 11.76 11.40 8.55
N LEU A 284 11.58 11.04 9.83
CA LEU A 284 11.02 11.94 10.84
C LEU A 284 12.10 12.92 11.36
N PRO A 285 11.69 14.13 11.79
CA PRO A 285 12.58 15.01 12.55
C PRO A 285 13.15 14.32 13.79
N ALA A 286 14.37 14.65 14.17
CA ALA A 286 15.11 13.92 15.23
C ALA A 286 14.36 13.86 16.58
N ASP A 287 13.77 14.97 16.99
CA ASP A 287 12.95 15.10 18.21
C ASP A 287 11.71 14.19 18.16
N ILE A 288 11.11 14.02 17.00
CA ILE A 288 9.96 13.13 16.79
C ILE A 288 10.40 11.68 16.66
N ALA A 289 11.56 11.42 16.06
CA ALA A 289 12.12 10.06 15.96
C ALA A 289 12.39 9.45 17.34
N ASP A 290 12.85 10.25 18.31
CA ASP A 290 13.07 9.79 19.68
C ASP A 290 11.75 9.41 20.36
N LEU A 291 10.70 10.22 20.23
CA LEU A 291 9.36 9.91 20.75
C LEU A 291 8.77 8.65 20.08
N TYR A 292 8.97 8.53 18.75
CA TYR A 292 8.55 7.34 18.01
C TYR A 292 9.23 6.07 18.53
N LEU A 293 10.53 6.13 18.85
CA LEU A 293 11.27 5.00 19.42
C LEU A 293 10.79 4.63 20.81
N GLU A 294 10.50 5.62 21.67
CA GLU A 294 10.02 5.38 23.03
C GLU A 294 8.68 4.62 23.03
N GLU A 295 7.78 4.94 22.12
CA GLU A 295 6.49 4.22 21.98
C GLU A 295 6.63 2.91 21.20
N LEU A 296 7.49 2.86 20.20
CA LEU A 296 7.70 1.66 19.40
C LEU A 296 8.33 0.52 20.18
N ALA A 297 9.31 0.79 21.06
CA ALA A 297 10.07 -0.24 21.77
C ALA A 297 9.19 -1.18 22.62
N PRO A 298 8.22 -0.69 23.43
CA PRO A 298 7.25 -1.54 24.10
C PRO A 298 6.36 -2.33 23.13
N ALA A 299 5.95 -1.70 22.01
CA ALA A 299 5.15 -2.34 21.00
C ALA A 299 5.88 -3.52 20.34
N LEU A 300 7.14 -3.35 19.99
CA LEU A 300 7.98 -4.43 19.43
C LEU A 300 8.21 -5.56 20.43
N SER A 301 8.38 -5.24 21.71
CA SER A 301 8.59 -6.23 22.78
C SER A 301 7.34 -7.06 23.06
N ALA A 302 6.16 -6.50 22.85
CA ALA A 302 4.88 -7.17 23.05
C ALA A 302 4.42 -8.02 21.84
N MET A 303 5.13 -7.94 20.69
CA MET A 303 4.82 -8.74 19.50
C MET A 303 5.09 -10.23 19.75
N PRO A 304 4.12 -11.12 19.41
CA PRO A 304 4.34 -12.55 19.54
C PRO A 304 5.54 -13.02 18.72
N ASN A 305 6.38 -13.85 19.31
CA ASN A 305 7.59 -14.43 18.71
C ASN A 305 8.75 -13.49 18.42
N GLY A 306 8.76 -12.30 18.98
CA GLY A 306 9.91 -11.39 18.99
C GLY A 306 10.59 -11.17 17.64
N ILE A 307 11.20 -10.05 17.50
CA ILE A 307 12.08 -9.67 16.37
C ILE A 307 13.13 -10.76 16.06
N GLU A 308 13.31 -11.70 16.95
CA GLU A 308 14.35 -12.71 16.93
C GLU A 308 14.25 -13.76 15.83
N SER A 309 13.13 -13.92 15.13
CA SER A 309 12.89 -14.99 14.15
C SER A 309 13.28 -14.67 12.69
N TYR A 310 13.90 -13.50 12.40
CA TYR A 310 14.08 -13.02 11.03
C TYR A 310 15.39 -13.39 10.34
N VAL A 311 15.26 -13.72 9.04
CA VAL A 311 16.37 -14.02 8.14
C VAL A 311 17.27 -12.79 7.90
N SER A 312 16.72 -11.59 7.99
CA SER A 312 17.46 -10.31 7.90
C SER A 312 17.86 -9.73 9.27
N ARG A 313 17.84 -10.52 10.31
CA ARG A 313 18.14 -10.17 11.70
C ARG A 313 19.38 -9.28 11.85
N HIS A 314 20.47 -9.64 11.19
CA HIS A 314 21.73 -8.89 11.24
C HIS A 314 21.63 -7.53 10.54
N GLU A 315 21.03 -7.46 9.40
CA GLU A 315 20.91 -6.21 8.64
C GLU A 315 20.01 -5.19 9.37
N TRP A 316 18.90 -5.66 9.92
CA TRP A 316 18.02 -4.79 10.69
C TRP A 316 18.65 -4.34 12.00
N THR A 317 19.28 -5.24 12.77
CA THR A 317 19.94 -4.92 14.03
C THR A 317 21.04 -3.87 13.82
N LEU A 318 21.84 -4.01 12.77
CA LEU A 318 22.90 -3.06 12.42
C LEU A 318 22.34 -1.71 11.98
N ARG A 319 21.29 -1.70 11.17
CA ARG A 319 20.63 -0.45 10.74
C ARG A 319 19.96 0.27 11.90
N THR A 320 19.29 -0.45 12.80
CA THR A 320 18.63 0.13 13.98
C THR A 320 19.66 0.64 14.99
N LEU A 321 20.75 -0.08 15.22
CA LEU A 321 21.84 0.37 16.07
C LEU A 321 22.56 1.59 15.48
N ALA A 322 22.76 1.63 14.17
CA ALA A 322 23.33 2.79 13.50
C ALA A 322 22.41 4.02 13.60
N SER A 323 21.11 3.84 13.43
CA SER A 323 20.09 4.88 13.59
C SER A 323 20.01 5.37 15.05
N LEU A 324 19.92 4.47 16.02
CA LEU A 324 19.93 4.78 17.45
C LEU A 324 21.21 5.49 17.89
N ASN A 325 22.37 5.08 17.36
CA ASN A 325 23.64 5.75 17.65
C ASN A 325 23.71 7.14 17.02
N GLN A 326 23.15 7.35 15.82
CA GLN A 326 23.07 8.69 15.21
C GLN A 326 22.12 9.60 16.00
N SER A 327 20.95 9.12 16.43
CA SER A 327 20.01 9.88 17.25
C SER A 327 20.60 10.23 18.63
N LYS A 328 21.24 9.25 19.30
CA LYS A 328 21.94 9.48 20.56
C LYS A 328 23.14 10.43 20.45
N LEU A 329 23.82 10.43 19.30
CA LEU A 329 24.91 11.36 19.01
C LEU A 329 24.40 12.79 18.80
N LEU A 330 23.28 12.96 18.09
CA LEU A 330 22.65 14.26 17.89
C LEU A 330 22.13 14.85 19.22
N VAL A 331 21.45 14.04 20.04
CA VAL A 331 20.98 14.46 21.38
C VAL A 331 22.16 14.83 22.29
N LYS A 332 23.22 14.02 22.33
CA LYS A 332 24.44 14.37 23.08
C LYS A 332 25.13 15.64 22.54
N ALA A 333 25.14 15.86 21.25
CA ALA A 333 25.73 17.06 20.65
C ALA A 333 24.95 18.34 20.96
N THR A 334 23.63 18.25 21.19
CA THR A 334 22.78 19.40 21.57
C THR A 334 22.85 19.70 23.07
N ASP A 335 23.02 18.70 23.93
CA ASP A 335 23.08 18.87 25.40
C ASP A 335 24.45 19.33 25.94
N LEU A 336 25.52 19.20 25.16
CA LEU A 336 26.88 19.40 25.62
C LEU A 336 27.57 20.63 24.96
N SER A 337 27.00 21.80 25.12
CA SER A 337 27.69 23.06 24.76
C SER A 337 28.92 23.37 25.64
N GLY A 338 29.34 22.48 26.54
CA GLY A 338 30.39 22.68 27.52
C GLY A 338 31.73 21.91 27.32
N ASP A 339 31.76 20.78 26.60
CA ASP A 339 32.94 19.92 26.52
C ASP A 339 33.36 19.53 25.08
N ARG A 340 33.79 20.51 24.33
CA ARG A 340 34.06 20.41 22.88
C ARG A 340 35.21 19.48 22.49
N GLU A 341 36.20 19.27 23.31
CA GLU A 341 37.43 18.47 22.98
C GLU A 341 37.20 16.95 23.16
N ASN A 342 36.53 16.53 24.22
CA ASN A 342 36.22 15.11 24.45
C ASN A 342 35.19 14.57 23.46
N LEU A 343 34.22 15.40 23.05
CA LEU A 343 33.20 15.05 22.07
C LEU A 343 33.76 14.84 20.66
N SER A 344 34.78 15.58 20.26
CA SER A 344 35.43 15.40 18.95
C SER A 344 36.11 14.03 18.85
N HIS A 345 36.67 13.52 19.96
CA HIS A 345 37.30 12.18 20.02
C HIS A 345 36.27 11.06 20.00
N GLU A 346 35.16 11.22 20.73
CA GLU A 346 34.09 10.23 20.78
C GLU A 346 33.31 10.18 19.44
N ILE A 347 33.07 11.33 18.78
CA ILE A 347 32.51 11.42 17.43
C ILE A 347 33.45 10.73 16.42
N ALA A 348 34.73 10.95 16.47
CA ALA A 348 35.69 10.32 15.57
C ALA A 348 35.71 8.78 15.76
N ASN A 349 35.66 8.30 17.01
CA ASN A 349 35.60 6.87 17.30
C ASN A 349 34.30 6.21 16.80
N LEU A 350 33.19 6.90 16.95
CA LEU A 350 31.88 6.40 16.49
C LEU A 350 31.76 6.47 14.97
N GLN A 351 32.34 7.49 14.31
CA GLN A 351 32.44 7.54 12.85
C GLN A 351 33.33 6.41 12.30
N ALA A 352 34.42 6.08 12.97
CA ALA A 352 35.26 4.95 12.62
C ALA A 352 34.52 3.61 12.76
N GLU A 353 33.72 3.45 13.82
CA GLU A 353 32.90 2.25 14.04
C GLU A 353 31.78 2.14 13.01
N ILE A 354 31.11 3.24 12.65
CA ILE A 354 30.14 3.29 11.57
C ILE A 354 30.79 2.90 10.24
N ALA A 355 31.98 3.39 9.95
CA ALA A 355 32.73 3.05 8.74
C ALA A 355 33.07 1.55 8.69
N ARG A 356 33.51 0.97 9.85
CA ARG A 356 33.78 -0.46 10.00
C ARG A 356 32.52 -1.29 9.73
N LEU A 357 31.40 -0.94 10.37
CA LEU A 357 30.14 -1.65 10.24
C LEU A 357 29.56 -1.57 8.81
N ASN A 358 29.72 -0.43 8.15
CA ASN A 358 29.35 -0.28 6.74
C ASN A 358 30.24 -1.18 5.83
N GLY A 359 31.54 -1.30 6.12
CA GLY A 359 32.42 -2.21 5.41
C GLY A 359 32.02 -3.69 5.59
N GLU A 360 31.64 -4.09 6.80
CA GLU A 360 31.12 -5.43 7.07
C GLU A 360 29.78 -5.69 6.34
N LEU A 361 28.91 -4.68 6.31
CA LEU A 361 27.63 -4.74 5.58
C LEU A 361 27.86 -4.94 4.07
N ASP A 362 28.81 -4.23 3.48
CA ASP A 362 29.12 -4.36 2.05
C ASP A 362 29.77 -5.71 1.74
N SER A 363 30.60 -6.25 2.67
CA SER A 363 31.14 -7.60 2.56
C SER A 363 30.03 -8.66 2.57
N LEU A 364 29.08 -8.55 3.49
CA LEU A 364 27.93 -9.47 3.60
C LEU A 364 26.99 -9.37 2.37
N ARG A 365 26.82 -8.16 1.82
CA ARG A 365 26.10 -7.97 0.56
C ARG A 365 26.80 -8.66 -0.62
N GLY A 366 28.13 -8.60 -0.66
CA GLY A 366 28.92 -9.31 -1.64
C GLY A 366 28.76 -10.83 -1.53
N GLU A 367 28.81 -11.36 -0.31
CA GLU A 367 28.59 -12.79 -0.06
C GLU A 367 27.16 -13.23 -0.44
N LEU A 368 26.16 -12.41 -0.15
CA LEU A 368 24.78 -12.67 -0.51
C LEU A 368 24.60 -12.70 -2.04
N ALA A 369 25.19 -11.73 -2.73
CA ALA A 369 25.15 -11.67 -4.19
C ALA A 369 25.85 -12.87 -4.85
N ASP A 370 26.99 -13.34 -4.26
CA ASP A 370 27.67 -14.55 -4.73
C ASP A 370 26.82 -15.81 -4.50
N ARG A 371 26.16 -15.92 -3.33
CA ARG A 371 25.23 -17.02 -3.05
C ARG A 371 24.03 -17.00 -4.00
N ASP A 372 23.45 -15.84 -4.26
CA ASP A 372 22.35 -15.69 -5.21
C ASP A 372 22.78 -16.03 -6.65
N SER A 373 24.01 -15.70 -7.02
CA SER A 373 24.60 -16.08 -8.31
C SER A 373 24.75 -17.60 -8.43
N LYS A 374 25.29 -18.25 -7.38
CA LYS A 374 25.43 -19.72 -7.32
C LYS A 374 24.06 -20.43 -7.34
N ILE A 375 23.09 -19.90 -6.63
CA ILE A 375 21.71 -20.41 -6.66
C ILE A 375 21.14 -20.31 -8.09
N ARG A 376 21.28 -19.16 -8.76
CA ARG A 376 20.87 -19.01 -10.17
C ARG A 376 21.58 -19.96 -11.11
N GLU A 377 22.88 -20.19 -10.91
CA GLU A 377 23.67 -21.13 -11.67
C GLU A 377 23.16 -22.57 -11.52
N VAL A 378 22.84 -23.00 -10.28
CA VAL A 378 22.24 -24.29 -10.00
C VAL A 378 20.87 -24.44 -10.70
N TYR A 379 19.99 -23.44 -10.58
CA TYR A 379 18.67 -23.46 -11.26
C TYR A 379 18.77 -23.38 -12.80
N SER A 380 19.81 -22.77 -13.31
CA SER A 380 20.07 -22.70 -14.78
C SER A 380 20.76 -23.94 -15.33
N SER A 381 21.35 -24.77 -14.47
CA SER A 381 22.13 -25.94 -14.87
C SER A 381 21.28 -26.98 -15.63
N HIS A 382 21.90 -27.63 -16.62
CA HIS A 382 21.25 -28.70 -17.37
C HIS A 382 20.77 -29.83 -16.46
N SER A 383 21.52 -30.16 -15.40
CA SER A 383 21.16 -31.22 -14.45
C SER A 383 19.90 -30.89 -13.65
N TYR A 384 19.74 -29.63 -13.21
CA TYR A 384 18.52 -29.19 -12.51
C TYR A 384 17.32 -29.19 -13.46
N LYS A 385 17.47 -28.66 -14.68
CA LYS A 385 16.42 -28.65 -15.70
C LYS A 385 16.00 -30.05 -16.10
N LEU A 386 16.94 -30.96 -16.23
CA LEU A 386 16.65 -32.38 -16.49
C LEU A 386 15.93 -33.06 -15.32
N GLY A 387 16.40 -32.81 -14.07
CA GLY A 387 15.77 -33.35 -12.87
C GLY A 387 14.33 -32.87 -12.70
N HIS A 388 14.11 -31.55 -12.93
CA HIS A 388 12.77 -30.96 -12.86
C HIS A 388 11.84 -31.47 -13.97
N ALA A 389 12.38 -31.70 -15.19
CA ALA A 389 11.61 -32.29 -16.29
C ALA A 389 11.26 -33.77 -16.05
N LEU A 390 12.11 -34.52 -15.33
CA LEU A 390 11.86 -35.93 -14.98
C LEU A 390 10.90 -36.09 -13.81
N LEU A 391 10.77 -35.08 -12.94
CA LEU A 391 9.87 -35.04 -11.78
C LEU A 391 8.48 -34.46 -12.09
N THR A 392 8.29 -33.82 -13.26
CA THR A 392 6.93 -33.43 -13.72
C THR A 392 6.15 -34.66 -14.08
N PRO A 393 4.98 -34.90 -13.48
CA PRO A 393 4.21 -36.13 -13.76
C PRO A 393 3.83 -36.20 -15.23
N LEU A 394 3.99 -37.37 -15.84
CA LEU A 394 3.56 -37.76 -17.20
C LEU A 394 2.02 -37.80 -17.36
N SER A 395 1.31 -36.75 -16.88
CA SER A 395 -0.14 -36.65 -17.05
C SER A 395 -0.59 -35.95 -18.33
N ALA A 396 0.36 -35.53 -19.20
CA ALA A 396 0.05 -34.80 -20.44
C ALA A 396 0.15 -35.66 -21.73
N VAL A 397 0.30 -36.98 -21.63
CA VAL A 397 0.32 -37.86 -22.83
C VAL A 397 -0.77 -38.90 -22.72
N LYS A 398 -2.01 -38.48 -22.93
CA LYS A 398 -3.11 -39.35 -23.43
C LYS A 398 -4.26 -38.44 -23.86
N HIS A 399 -4.24 -38.04 -25.11
CA HIS A 399 -5.40 -37.86 -25.99
C HIS A 399 -4.93 -37.36 -27.37
N ARG A 400 -4.30 -38.27 -28.12
CA ARG A 400 -4.39 -38.25 -29.58
C ARG A 400 -4.41 -39.70 -30.01
N GLY A 401 -5.59 -40.16 -30.43
CA GLY A 401 -5.75 -41.44 -31.07
C GLY A 401 -7.13 -42.02 -30.81
N LYS A 402 -8.19 -41.51 -31.39
CA LYS A 402 -9.14 -42.17 -32.27
C LYS A 402 -10.17 -41.16 -32.76
#